data_3f4d4190b7a4781c0151815e6b476ab9
#
_entry.id   3f4d4190b7a4781c0151815e6b476ab9
#
_cell.length_a   1.000
_cell.length_b   1.000
_cell.length_c   1.000
_cell.angle_alpha   90.00
_cell.angle_beta   90.00
_cell.angle_gamma   90.00
#
_symmetry.space_group_name_H-M   'P 1'
#
loop_
_entity.id
_entity.type
_entity.pdbx_description
1 polymer ?
#
loop_
_entity_poly.entity_id
_entity_poly.type
_entity_poly.pdbx_seq_one_letter_code
_entity_poly.pdbx_strand_id
1 'polypeptide(L)'
;MTVTDAPAGRTPTSPGLRIVPARYWGQRFGAALLMAIVLGFAALVASSRNVQWNAIGTYLFDPTILDGVRLTLVFTVLAMAISILAGIVLAMMRLASNPILSGFAGFYIWFFRGTPLLVQIIFWFNIQLFIPAIEVGPLHVETNTLISAFTAALLALSLNESAYVAEIVRGGLLAVDKGQGEAATALGYTPF
;
A
#
# COMPACT_ATOMS: atom_id res chain seq x y z
N MET A 1 -52.42 52.46 -34.50
CA MET A 1 -51.79 51.83 -33.35
C MET A 1 -50.50 51.13 -33.86
N THR A 2 -49.42 51.91 -33.80
CA THR A 2 -48.12 51.56 -34.38
C THR A 2 -47.36 50.68 -33.36
N VAL A 3 -47.04 49.41 -33.71
CA VAL A 3 -46.22 48.54 -32.96
C VAL A 3 -44.77 48.96 -33.18
N THR A 4 -44.14 49.42 -32.11
CA THR A 4 -42.73 49.83 -32.06
C THR A 4 -41.86 48.60 -32.03
N ASP A 5 -41.03 48.39 -33.06
CA ASP A 5 -39.99 47.36 -33.11
C ASP A 5 -38.94 47.58 -32.01
N ALA A 6 -38.85 46.70 -31.07
CA ALA A 6 -37.77 46.68 -30.10
C ALA A 6 -36.50 46.15 -30.76
N PRO A 7 -35.30 46.74 -30.56
CA PRO A 7 -34.08 46.27 -31.18
C PRO A 7 -33.67 44.92 -30.59
N ALA A 8 -33.46 43.94 -31.47
CA ALA A 8 -32.95 42.62 -31.14
C ALA A 8 -31.66 42.74 -30.32
N GLY A 9 -31.68 42.18 -29.08
CA GLY A 9 -30.57 42.19 -28.16
C GLY A 9 -29.34 41.52 -28.77
N ARG A 10 -28.24 42.25 -28.85
CA ARG A 10 -26.93 41.74 -29.19
C ARG A 10 -26.56 40.71 -28.11
N THR A 11 -26.51 39.41 -28.47
CA THR A 11 -25.89 38.40 -27.64
C THR A 11 -24.44 38.83 -27.38
N PRO A 12 -23.99 38.88 -26.12
CA PRO A 12 -22.61 39.20 -25.83
C PRO A 12 -21.74 38.05 -26.41
N THR A 13 -20.97 38.38 -27.47
CA THR A 13 -19.94 37.49 -27.98
C THR A 13 -18.89 37.35 -26.87
N SER A 14 -18.88 36.20 -26.20
CA SER A 14 -17.83 35.86 -25.26
C SER A 14 -16.49 36.01 -25.97
N PRO A 15 -15.50 36.73 -25.37
CA PRO A 15 -14.19 36.85 -25.99
C PRO A 15 -13.63 35.43 -26.17
N GLY A 16 -13.35 35.05 -27.42
CA GLY A 16 -12.86 33.73 -27.77
C GLY A 16 -11.62 33.38 -26.91
N LEU A 17 -11.72 32.31 -26.14
CA LEU A 17 -10.62 31.80 -25.35
C LEU A 17 -9.44 31.46 -26.29
N ARG A 18 -8.39 32.29 -26.23
CA ARG A 18 -7.16 32.07 -27.00
C ARG A 18 -6.39 30.92 -26.33
N ILE A 19 -6.42 29.74 -26.92
CA ILE A 19 -5.62 28.60 -26.47
C ILE A 19 -4.16 28.95 -26.75
N VAL A 20 -3.40 29.24 -25.70
CA VAL A 20 -1.95 29.45 -25.78
C VAL A 20 -1.28 28.12 -25.52
N PRO A 21 -0.47 27.57 -26.47
CA PRO A 21 0.24 26.32 -26.24
C PRO A 21 1.23 26.50 -25.08
N ALA A 22 1.11 25.65 -24.06
CA ALA A 22 2.01 25.68 -22.93
C ALA A 22 3.42 25.27 -23.39
N ARG A 23 4.39 26.14 -23.16
CA ARG A 23 5.78 25.95 -23.59
C ARG A 23 6.56 25.22 -22.50
N TYR A 24 6.61 23.90 -22.54
CA TYR A 24 7.22 23.03 -21.53
C TYR A 24 8.77 22.89 -21.68
N TRP A 25 9.47 23.95 -22.06
CA TRP A 25 10.92 23.89 -22.27
C TRP A 25 11.70 23.51 -21.02
N GLY A 26 11.31 24.02 -19.86
CA GLY A 26 11.94 23.67 -18.58
C GLY A 26 11.76 22.19 -18.24
N GLN A 27 10.59 21.63 -18.49
CA GLN A 27 10.32 20.22 -18.26
C GLN A 27 11.11 19.32 -19.21
N ARG A 28 11.23 19.70 -20.49
CA ARG A 28 12.04 18.96 -21.47
C ARG A 28 13.52 19.00 -21.12
N PHE A 29 14.03 20.16 -20.70
CA PHE A 29 15.39 20.31 -20.23
C PHE A 29 15.64 19.46 -18.96
N GLY A 30 14.74 19.52 -17.97
CA GLY A 30 14.81 18.69 -16.77
C GLY A 30 14.77 17.19 -17.08
N ALA A 31 13.91 16.77 -17.99
CA ALA A 31 13.83 15.35 -18.43
C ALA A 31 15.11 14.92 -19.16
N ALA A 32 15.65 15.76 -20.04
CA ALA A 32 16.92 15.47 -20.74
C ALA A 32 18.11 15.38 -19.77
N LEU A 33 18.17 16.29 -18.80
CA LEU A 33 19.19 16.25 -17.76
C LEU A 33 19.09 14.99 -16.90
N LEU A 34 17.89 14.65 -16.46
CA LEU A 34 17.65 13.43 -15.69
C LEU A 34 18.06 12.18 -16.50
N MET A 35 17.66 12.13 -17.76
CA MET A 35 18.03 11.03 -18.65
C MET A 35 19.55 10.94 -18.82
N ALA A 36 20.23 12.07 -19.00
CA ALA A 36 21.70 12.10 -19.10
C ALA A 36 22.37 11.60 -17.82
N ILE A 37 21.87 11.97 -16.65
CA ILE A 37 22.36 11.49 -15.36
C ILE A 37 22.17 9.97 -15.24
N VAL A 38 20.98 9.46 -15.56
CA VAL A 38 20.67 8.01 -15.49
C VAL A 38 21.54 7.22 -16.47
N LEU A 39 21.68 7.68 -17.72
CA LEU A 39 22.54 7.03 -18.72
C LEU A 39 24.01 7.11 -18.34
N GLY A 40 24.48 8.25 -17.82
CA GLY A 40 25.83 8.40 -17.32
C GLY A 40 26.15 7.46 -16.18
N PHE A 41 25.24 7.33 -15.22
CA PHE A 41 25.36 6.38 -14.11
C PHE A 41 25.35 4.92 -14.63
N ALA A 42 24.42 4.58 -15.53
CA ALA A 42 24.37 3.25 -16.14
C ALA A 42 25.66 2.90 -16.89
N ALA A 43 26.21 3.84 -17.65
CA ALA A 43 27.48 3.67 -18.37
C ALA A 43 28.66 3.48 -17.38
N LEU A 44 28.68 4.24 -16.28
CA LEU A 44 29.71 4.13 -15.25
C LEU A 44 29.66 2.75 -14.57
N VAL A 45 28.47 2.25 -14.25
CA VAL A 45 28.29 0.90 -13.69
C VAL A 45 28.65 -0.17 -14.70
N ALA A 46 28.23 -0.03 -15.97
CA ALA A 46 28.53 -0.99 -17.04
C ALA A 46 30.02 -1.10 -17.34
N SER A 47 30.76 0.01 -17.23
CA SER A 47 32.22 0.04 -17.45
C SER A 47 33.04 -0.30 -16.20
N SER A 48 32.39 -0.52 -15.06
CA SER A 48 33.08 -0.81 -13.80
C SER A 48 33.79 -2.16 -13.84
N ARG A 49 35.12 -2.16 -13.59
CA ARG A 49 35.92 -3.39 -13.49
C ARG A 49 35.62 -4.20 -12.23
N ASN A 50 34.95 -3.61 -11.23
CA ASN A 50 34.58 -4.26 -9.98
C ASN A 50 33.31 -5.11 -10.13
N VAL A 51 32.53 -4.91 -11.21
CA VAL A 51 31.32 -5.69 -11.48
C VAL A 51 31.70 -6.88 -12.37
N GLN A 52 31.52 -8.06 -11.82
CA GLN A 52 31.79 -9.33 -12.53
C GLN A 52 30.57 -9.72 -13.38
N TRP A 53 30.40 -9.09 -14.55
CA TRP A 53 29.26 -9.33 -15.43
C TRP A 53 29.07 -10.80 -15.83
N ASN A 54 30.19 -11.53 -16.03
CA ASN A 54 30.15 -12.96 -16.34
C ASN A 54 29.57 -13.78 -15.18
N ALA A 55 29.89 -13.42 -13.92
CA ALA A 55 29.35 -14.10 -12.76
C ALA A 55 27.82 -13.85 -12.65
N ILE A 56 27.37 -12.61 -12.90
CA ILE A 56 25.95 -12.29 -12.91
C ILE A 56 25.21 -13.15 -13.95
N GLY A 57 25.74 -13.26 -15.18
CA GLY A 57 25.14 -14.07 -16.22
C GLY A 57 25.08 -15.57 -15.89
N THR A 58 26.12 -16.08 -15.21
CA THR A 58 26.20 -17.49 -14.80
C THR A 58 25.23 -17.83 -13.67
N TYR A 59 25.12 -16.95 -12.65
CA TYR A 59 24.33 -17.23 -11.46
C TYR A 59 22.87 -16.74 -11.54
N LEU A 60 22.52 -15.90 -12.52
CA LEU A 60 21.16 -15.34 -12.63
C LEU A 60 20.07 -16.41 -12.68
N PHE A 61 20.37 -17.56 -13.31
CA PHE A 61 19.46 -18.70 -13.43
C PHE A 61 19.89 -19.90 -12.60
N ASP A 62 20.77 -19.68 -11.62
CA ASP A 62 21.16 -20.74 -10.69
C ASP A 62 19.92 -21.24 -9.91
N PRO A 63 19.75 -22.55 -9.71
CA PRO A 63 18.64 -23.13 -8.96
C PRO A 63 18.44 -22.47 -7.59
N THR A 64 19.51 -22.15 -6.88
CA THR A 64 19.44 -21.50 -5.55
C THR A 64 18.78 -20.11 -5.63
N ILE A 65 19.12 -19.33 -6.67
CA ILE A 65 18.51 -18.01 -6.90
C ILE A 65 17.03 -18.15 -7.27
N LEU A 66 16.71 -19.10 -8.17
CA LEU A 66 15.33 -19.36 -8.59
C LEU A 66 14.45 -19.87 -7.44
N ASP A 67 14.98 -20.72 -6.57
CA ASP A 67 14.30 -21.16 -5.36
C ASP A 67 14.04 -19.98 -4.40
N GLY A 68 15.01 -19.08 -4.25
CA GLY A 68 14.83 -17.85 -3.49
C GLY A 68 13.74 -16.95 -4.07
N VAL A 69 13.69 -16.78 -5.39
CA VAL A 69 12.64 -16.03 -6.10
C VAL A 69 11.27 -16.67 -5.86
N ARG A 70 11.17 -18.00 -6.03
CA ARG A 70 9.94 -18.75 -5.78
C ARG A 70 9.46 -18.55 -4.34
N LEU A 71 10.36 -18.68 -3.37
CA LEU A 71 10.04 -18.48 -1.95
C LEU A 71 9.53 -17.06 -1.69
N THR A 72 10.18 -16.06 -2.27
CA THR A 72 9.77 -14.66 -2.15
C THR A 72 8.36 -14.43 -2.71
N LEU A 73 8.04 -15.01 -3.88
CA LEU A 73 6.71 -14.90 -4.47
C LEU A 73 5.64 -15.57 -3.60
N VAL A 74 5.90 -16.78 -3.11
CA VAL A 74 4.99 -17.47 -2.18
C VAL A 74 4.77 -16.64 -0.93
N PHE A 75 5.83 -16.10 -0.36
CA PHE A 75 5.78 -15.24 0.82
C PHE A 75 4.90 -14.01 0.59
N THR A 76 5.13 -13.33 -0.54
CA THR A 76 4.38 -12.13 -0.91
C THR A 76 2.89 -12.42 -1.03
N VAL A 77 2.52 -13.48 -1.74
CA VAL A 77 1.11 -13.86 -1.93
C VAL A 77 0.45 -14.20 -0.60
N LEU A 78 1.11 -15.01 0.24
CA LEU A 78 0.56 -15.40 1.55
C LEU A 78 0.42 -14.20 2.49
N ALA A 79 1.47 -13.38 2.62
CA ALA A 79 1.44 -12.20 3.47
C ALA A 79 0.36 -11.21 3.02
N MET A 80 0.26 -10.94 1.72
CA MET A 80 -0.76 -10.04 1.16
C MET A 80 -2.18 -10.57 1.38
N ALA A 81 -2.42 -11.87 1.16
CA ALA A 81 -3.75 -12.45 1.38
C ALA A 81 -4.18 -12.30 2.84
N ILE A 82 -3.31 -12.64 3.79
CA ILE A 82 -3.59 -12.50 5.22
C ILE A 82 -3.79 -11.02 5.58
N SER A 83 -2.93 -10.14 5.07
CA SER A 83 -2.98 -8.70 5.36
C SER A 83 -4.24 -8.04 4.85
N ILE A 84 -4.70 -8.39 3.65
CA ILE A 84 -5.94 -7.85 3.08
C ILE A 84 -7.13 -8.25 3.93
N LEU A 85 -7.26 -9.52 4.28
CA LEU A 85 -8.37 -10.01 5.11
C LEU A 85 -8.37 -9.34 6.49
N ALA A 86 -7.22 -9.34 7.17
CA ALA A 86 -7.08 -8.73 8.49
C ALA A 86 -7.28 -7.20 8.43
N GLY A 87 -6.74 -6.55 7.39
CA GLY A 87 -6.84 -5.10 7.20
C GLY A 87 -8.27 -4.63 6.96
N ILE A 88 -9.08 -5.38 6.18
CA ILE A 88 -10.50 -5.09 6.02
C ILE A 88 -11.24 -5.17 7.36
N VAL A 89 -11.00 -6.22 8.15
CA VAL A 89 -11.60 -6.38 9.47
C VAL A 89 -11.20 -5.22 10.39
N LEU A 90 -9.92 -4.86 10.42
CA LEU A 90 -9.42 -3.74 11.22
C LEU A 90 -10.03 -2.40 10.77
N ALA A 91 -10.20 -2.18 9.47
CA ALA A 91 -10.85 -0.98 8.95
C ALA A 91 -12.30 -0.87 9.40
N MET A 92 -13.05 -1.97 9.33
CA MET A 92 -14.43 -2.03 9.81
C MET A 92 -14.51 -1.80 11.32
N MET A 93 -13.63 -2.43 12.11
CA MET A 93 -13.54 -2.18 13.54
C MET A 93 -13.22 -0.71 13.85
N ARG A 94 -12.33 -0.09 13.05
CA ARG A 94 -11.92 1.31 13.24
C ARG A 94 -13.05 2.30 12.95
N LEU A 95 -13.97 1.96 12.05
CA LEU A 95 -15.15 2.74 11.69
C LEU A 95 -16.39 2.41 12.55
N ALA A 96 -16.32 1.37 13.37
CA ALA A 96 -17.45 0.95 14.21
C ALA A 96 -17.78 2.02 15.25
N SER A 97 -19.08 2.16 15.57
CA SER A 97 -19.60 3.05 16.62
C SER A 97 -19.20 2.59 18.03
N ASN A 98 -18.79 1.33 18.20
CA ASN A 98 -18.34 0.78 19.46
C ASN A 98 -16.92 1.30 19.81
N PRO A 99 -16.74 2.06 20.90
CA PRO A 99 -15.47 2.67 21.26
C PRO A 99 -14.38 1.64 21.59
N ILE A 100 -14.75 0.43 22.05
CA ILE A 100 -13.78 -0.63 22.37
C ILE A 100 -13.18 -1.16 21.08
N LEU A 101 -14.00 -1.48 20.08
CA LEU A 101 -13.53 -1.98 18.77
C LEU A 101 -12.70 -0.93 18.05
N SER A 102 -13.20 0.30 17.98
CA SER A 102 -12.49 1.41 17.34
C SER A 102 -11.17 1.75 18.06
N GLY A 103 -11.16 1.68 19.40
CA GLY A 103 -9.96 1.91 20.21
C GLY A 103 -8.91 0.82 19.99
N PHE A 104 -9.31 -0.46 20.01
CA PHE A 104 -8.42 -1.59 19.75
C PHE A 104 -7.80 -1.51 18.35
N ALA A 105 -8.61 -1.30 17.32
CA ALA A 105 -8.12 -1.16 15.96
C ALA A 105 -7.18 0.06 15.82
N GLY A 106 -7.51 1.18 16.48
CA GLY A 106 -6.66 2.37 16.51
C GLY A 106 -5.30 2.11 17.14
N PHE A 107 -5.27 1.42 18.29
CA PHE A 107 -4.04 1.02 18.97
C PHE A 107 -3.21 0.07 18.11
N TYR A 108 -3.84 -0.95 17.52
CA TYR A 108 -3.17 -1.89 16.62
C TYR A 108 -2.50 -1.17 15.46
N ILE A 109 -3.24 -0.33 14.75
CA ILE A 109 -2.74 0.43 13.59
C ILE A 109 -1.58 1.33 14.00
N TRP A 110 -1.73 2.05 15.12
CA TRP A 110 -0.68 2.92 15.64
C TRP A 110 0.59 2.14 15.99
N PHE A 111 0.45 1.01 16.67
CA PHE A 111 1.59 0.18 17.10
C PHE A 111 2.36 -0.40 15.91
N PHE A 112 1.66 -1.09 14.99
CA PHE A 112 2.31 -1.77 13.88
C PHE A 112 2.89 -0.81 12.83
N ARG A 113 2.27 0.35 12.61
CA ARG A 113 2.82 1.38 11.73
C ARG A 113 3.89 2.25 12.39
N GLY A 114 3.90 2.32 13.71
CA GLY A 114 4.87 3.08 14.49
C GLY A 114 6.16 2.32 14.79
N THR A 115 6.20 0.99 14.59
CA THR A 115 7.37 0.17 14.88
C THR A 115 8.03 -0.33 13.57
N PRO A 116 9.37 -0.33 13.49
CA PRO A 116 10.08 -0.85 12.31
C PRO A 116 9.79 -2.34 12.08
N LEU A 117 9.50 -2.72 10.84
CA LEU A 117 9.20 -4.10 10.46
C LEU A 117 10.31 -5.08 10.89
N LEU A 118 11.58 -4.70 10.74
CA LEU A 118 12.71 -5.53 11.14
C LEU A 118 12.67 -5.88 12.62
N VAL A 119 12.30 -4.92 13.48
CA VAL A 119 12.17 -5.15 14.92
C VAL A 119 11.04 -6.15 15.20
N GLN A 120 9.93 -6.06 14.47
CA GLN A 120 8.82 -7.01 14.59
C GLN A 120 9.25 -8.42 14.17
N ILE A 121 10.01 -8.57 13.07
CA ILE A 121 10.53 -9.88 12.62
C ILE A 121 11.44 -10.48 13.70
N ILE A 122 12.37 -9.69 14.25
CA ILE A 122 13.29 -10.14 15.30
C ILE A 122 12.50 -10.54 16.55
N PHE A 123 11.49 -9.77 16.94
CA PHE A 123 10.63 -10.08 18.09
C PHE A 123 9.90 -11.41 17.91
N TRP A 124 9.21 -11.61 16.77
CA TRP A 124 8.48 -12.83 16.51
C TRP A 124 9.39 -14.05 16.41
N PHE A 125 10.57 -13.89 15.81
CA PHE A 125 11.56 -14.98 15.74
C PHE A 125 12.10 -15.39 17.11
N ASN A 126 12.20 -14.43 18.05
CA ASN A 126 12.69 -14.67 19.39
C ASN A 126 11.58 -14.77 20.46
N ILE A 127 10.32 -14.92 20.05
CA ILE A 127 9.16 -14.95 20.96
C ILE A 127 9.27 -16.06 22.03
N GLN A 128 9.98 -17.12 21.73
CA GLN A 128 10.31 -18.22 22.65
C GLN A 128 11.05 -17.77 23.92
N LEU A 129 11.77 -16.64 23.87
CA LEU A 129 12.43 -16.08 25.06
C LEU A 129 11.41 -15.58 26.10
N PHE A 130 10.21 -15.24 25.66
CA PHE A 130 9.10 -14.77 26.49
C PHE A 130 8.08 -15.87 26.76
N ILE A 131 7.85 -16.75 25.79
CA ILE A 131 6.89 -17.84 25.83
C ILE A 131 7.62 -19.11 25.34
N PRO A 132 8.32 -19.84 26.22
CA PRO A 132 9.10 -21.01 25.82
C PRO A 132 8.24 -22.16 25.27
N ALA A 133 7.07 -22.38 25.85
CA ALA A 133 6.11 -23.40 25.45
C ALA A 133 4.68 -22.90 25.65
N ILE A 134 3.78 -23.46 24.86
CA ILE A 134 2.34 -23.26 24.99
C ILE A 134 1.74 -24.51 25.63
N GLU A 135 1.16 -24.35 26.83
CA GLU A 135 0.53 -25.41 27.58
C GLU A 135 -0.98 -25.23 27.58
N VAL A 136 -1.70 -26.17 26.96
CA VAL A 136 -3.17 -26.18 26.93
C VAL A 136 -3.66 -27.56 27.40
N GLY A 137 -3.96 -27.66 28.67
CA GLY A 137 -4.32 -28.96 29.30
C GLY A 137 -3.18 -29.98 29.19
N PRO A 138 -3.40 -31.16 28.59
CA PRO A 138 -2.37 -32.17 28.41
C PRO A 138 -1.40 -31.90 27.23
N LEU A 139 -1.68 -30.86 26.43
CA LEU A 139 -0.87 -30.49 25.27
C LEU A 139 0.26 -29.55 25.71
N HIS A 140 1.50 -29.99 25.50
CA HIS A 140 2.71 -29.20 25.65
C HIS A 140 3.38 -29.05 24.30
N VAL A 141 3.48 -27.83 23.78
CA VAL A 141 4.09 -27.55 22.47
C VAL A 141 5.15 -26.48 22.64
N GLU A 142 6.39 -26.82 22.33
CA GLU A 142 7.48 -25.85 22.33
C GLU A 142 7.25 -24.77 21.26
N THR A 143 7.43 -23.52 21.64
CA THR A 143 7.20 -22.37 20.74
C THR A 143 8.12 -22.42 19.52
N ASN A 144 9.34 -22.95 19.65
CA ASN A 144 10.28 -23.16 18.55
C ASN A 144 9.79 -24.08 17.44
N THR A 145 8.94 -25.04 17.77
CA THR A 145 8.37 -25.94 16.76
C THR A 145 7.29 -25.27 15.93
N LEU A 146 6.60 -24.28 16.51
CA LEU A 146 5.55 -23.51 15.85
C LEU A 146 6.09 -22.29 15.10
N ILE A 147 7.04 -21.59 15.70
CA ILE A 147 7.57 -20.33 15.19
C ILE A 147 8.94 -20.54 14.55
N SER A 148 8.93 -21.10 13.34
CA SER A 148 10.12 -21.14 12.48
C SER A 148 10.46 -19.72 11.96
N ALA A 149 11.65 -19.54 11.36
CA ALA A 149 12.03 -18.27 10.71
C ALA A 149 11.01 -17.86 9.65
N PHE A 150 10.47 -18.83 8.89
CA PHE A 150 9.40 -18.58 7.91
C PHE A 150 8.13 -18.05 8.58
N THR A 151 7.66 -18.72 9.63
CA THR A 151 6.43 -18.35 10.33
C THR A 151 6.57 -16.99 11.00
N ALA A 152 7.71 -16.73 11.66
CA ALA A 152 8.00 -15.45 12.30
C ALA A 152 7.95 -14.27 11.30
N ALA A 153 8.61 -14.45 10.16
CA ALA A 153 8.62 -13.42 9.12
C ALA A 153 7.22 -13.24 8.49
N LEU A 154 6.48 -14.34 8.25
CA LEU A 154 5.11 -14.28 7.73
C LEU A 154 4.18 -13.53 8.69
N LEU A 155 4.25 -13.82 9.99
CA LEU A 155 3.49 -13.12 11.02
C LEU A 155 3.83 -11.63 11.05
N ALA A 156 5.12 -11.29 11.13
CA ALA A 156 5.55 -9.90 11.18
C ALA A 156 5.06 -9.10 9.96
N LEU A 157 5.28 -9.64 8.75
CA LEU A 157 4.82 -9.01 7.52
C LEU A 157 3.30 -8.87 7.49
N SER A 158 2.57 -9.94 7.78
CA SER A 158 1.11 -9.92 7.71
C SER A 158 0.49 -8.95 8.70
N LEU A 159 0.99 -8.91 9.94
CA LEU A 159 0.49 -8.00 10.97
C LEU A 159 0.84 -6.54 10.65
N ASN A 160 2.04 -6.29 10.15
CA ASN A 160 2.47 -4.95 9.76
C ASN A 160 1.65 -4.43 8.56
N GLU A 161 1.60 -5.19 7.47
CA GLU A 161 0.87 -4.80 6.25
C GLU A 161 -0.63 -4.67 6.49
N SER A 162 -1.23 -5.48 7.36
CA SER A 162 -2.66 -5.35 7.69
C SER A 162 -3.00 -3.98 8.29
N ALA A 163 -2.08 -3.37 9.03
CA ALA A 163 -2.27 -2.02 9.56
C ALA A 163 -2.25 -0.94 8.46
N TYR A 164 -1.43 -1.12 7.41
CA TYR A 164 -1.44 -0.23 6.24
C TYR A 164 -2.69 -0.44 5.39
N VAL A 165 -3.06 -1.69 5.12
CA VAL A 165 -4.29 -2.04 4.39
C VAL A 165 -5.53 -1.47 5.10
N ALA A 166 -5.59 -1.57 6.43
CA ALA A 166 -6.70 -1.01 7.21
C ALA A 166 -6.88 0.49 6.97
N GLU A 167 -5.78 1.26 6.94
CA GLU A 167 -5.85 2.70 6.69
C GLU A 167 -6.21 3.02 5.23
N ILE A 168 -5.72 2.22 4.26
CA ILE A 168 -6.09 2.37 2.85
C ILE A 168 -7.59 2.14 2.67
N VAL A 169 -8.12 1.04 3.20
CA VAL A 169 -9.55 0.70 3.13
C VAL A 169 -10.39 1.77 3.84
N ARG A 170 -9.99 2.17 5.05
CA ARG A 170 -10.68 3.23 5.80
C ARG A 170 -10.69 4.55 5.03
N GLY A 171 -9.54 4.95 4.47
CA GLY A 171 -9.43 6.16 3.65
C GLY A 171 -10.31 6.10 2.41
N GLY A 172 -10.36 4.96 1.71
CA GLY A 172 -11.23 4.75 0.55
C GLY A 172 -12.71 4.86 0.91
N LEU A 173 -13.14 4.25 2.03
CA LEU A 173 -14.53 4.33 2.49
C LEU A 173 -14.94 5.76 2.89
N LEU A 174 -14.05 6.50 3.54
CA LEU A 174 -14.31 7.90 3.92
C LEU A 174 -14.28 8.88 2.75
N ALA A 175 -13.67 8.51 1.62
CA ALA A 175 -13.63 9.32 0.41
C ALA A 175 -14.92 9.22 -0.43
N VAL A 176 -15.83 8.29 -0.10
CA VAL A 176 -17.13 8.18 -0.77
C VAL A 176 -17.97 9.43 -0.45
N ASP A 177 -18.55 10.03 -1.47
CA ASP A 177 -19.40 11.23 -1.33
C ASP A 177 -20.61 10.93 -0.43
N LYS A 178 -20.90 11.84 0.50
CA LYS A 178 -22.02 11.71 1.43
C LYS A 178 -23.37 11.56 0.72
N GLY A 179 -23.53 12.19 -0.45
CA GLY A 179 -24.72 12.08 -1.28
C GLY A 179 -25.01 10.65 -1.73
N GLN A 180 -23.97 9.77 -1.85
CA GLN A 180 -24.19 8.35 -2.13
C GLN A 180 -24.88 7.65 -0.96
N GLY A 181 -24.48 7.97 0.28
CA GLY A 181 -25.13 7.46 1.49
C GLY A 181 -26.57 7.96 1.65
N GLU A 182 -26.79 9.24 1.37
CA GLU A 182 -28.12 9.84 1.40
C GLU A 182 -29.06 9.21 0.35
N ALA A 183 -28.55 9.01 -0.87
CA ALA A 183 -29.29 8.31 -1.93
C ALA A 183 -29.63 6.87 -1.56
N ALA A 184 -28.69 6.13 -0.98
CA ALA A 184 -28.93 4.76 -0.50
C ALA A 184 -30.03 4.73 0.59
N THR A 185 -29.98 5.68 1.53
CA THR A 185 -31.01 5.81 2.58
C THR A 185 -32.38 6.16 1.99
N ALA A 186 -32.45 7.03 0.99
CA ALA A 186 -33.69 7.38 0.28
C ALA A 186 -34.30 6.18 -0.46
N LEU A 187 -33.47 5.23 -0.89
CA LEU A 187 -33.89 3.96 -1.50
C LEU A 187 -34.24 2.87 -0.48
N GLY A 188 -34.22 3.18 0.82
CA GLY A 188 -34.60 2.25 1.90
C GLY A 188 -33.45 1.34 2.41
N TYR A 189 -32.21 1.59 2.01
CA TYR A 189 -31.07 0.89 2.60
C TYR A 189 -30.81 1.43 4.01
N THR A 190 -30.65 0.52 4.96
CA THR A 190 -30.26 0.87 6.34
C THR A 190 -28.74 0.93 6.44
N PRO A 191 -28.16 1.90 7.16
CA PRO A 191 -26.76 1.85 7.51
C PRO A 191 -26.47 0.63 8.39
N PHE A 192 -25.35 -0.03 8.16
CA PHE A 192 -24.90 -1.17 8.95
C PHE A 192 -24.43 -0.75 10.35
#